data_7b84bb5f3f8b60be9b89647aa297c6cf
#
_entry.id   7b84bb5f3f8b60be9b89647aa297c6cf
#
_cell.length_a   1.000
_cell.length_b   1.000
_cell.length_c   1.000
_cell.angle_alpha   90.00
_cell.angle_beta   90.00
_cell.angle_gamma   90.00
#
_symmetry.space_group_name_H-M   'P 1'
#
loop_
_entity.id
_entity.type
_entity.pdbx_description
1 polymer ?
#
loop_
_entity_poly.entity_id
_entity_poly.type
_entity_poly.pdbx_seq_one_letter_code
_entity_poly.pdbx_strand_id
1 'polypeptide(L)'
;MKYLRLVLLSCLLPAVTPVLSHPQTPTPTPTPAKPQATASPQARSQDVDSMEHIIAAVYDVISGPAGSPRDWDRFRSLFYNGARLIPTRRGQDGKVVANGVSPDEYIARAQPFFEKEGFFESPVANRVESWDRIAHVWSTYESRHAKGEKPFARGINSFQLLFDGSRWWVVTIYWEGEEAAHPLPEKYLSN
;
A
#
# COMPACT_ATOMS: atom_id res chain seq x y z
N MET A 1 86.91 -13.97 62.08
CA MET A 1 85.76 -13.50 62.93
C MET A 1 84.85 -12.68 62.05
N LYS A 2 83.77 -13.23 61.53
CA LYS A 2 82.65 -12.47 61.00
C LYS A 2 81.40 -13.43 60.95
N TYR A 3 80.44 -13.09 61.75
CA TYR A 3 79.19 -13.86 61.93
C TYR A 3 78.31 -13.70 60.70
N LEU A 4 77.89 -14.81 60.06
CA LEU A 4 76.95 -14.86 58.98
C LEU A 4 75.52 -15.12 59.56
N ARG A 5 74.69 -14.13 59.47
CA ARG A 5 73.29 -14.24 59.91
C ARG A 5 72.46 -14.85 58.77
N LEU A 6 71.85 -16.00 59.02
CA LEU A 6 70.96 -16.70 58.11
C LEU A 6 69.54 -16.08 58.25
N VAL A 7 69.05 -15.47 57.24
CA VAL A 7 67.67 -14.94 57.18
C VAL A 7 66.80 -16.00 56.49
N LEU A 8 65.92 -16.59 57.26
CA LEU A 8 64.87 -17.50 56.75
C LEU A 8 63.77 -16.65 56.13
N LEU A 9 63.61 -16.75 54.79
CA LEU A 9 62.50 -16.14 54.02
C LEU A 9 61.34 -17.12 53.94
N SER A 10 60.25 -16.84 54.66
CA SER A 10 59.02 -17.64 54.65
C SER A 10 58.21 -17.28 53.42
N CYS A 11 58.11 -18.18 52.43
CA CYS A 11 57.26 -18.01 51.28
C CYS A 11 55.81 -18.39 51.65
N LEU A 12 54.93 -17.39 51.76
CA LEU A 12 53.50 -17.58 51.78
C LEU A 12 53.01 -17.74 50.33
N LEU A 13 52.51 -18.90 50.00
CA LEU A 13 51.80 -19.15 48.74
C LEU A 13 50.33 -18.68 48.88
N PRO A 14 49.79 -17.86 47.97
CA PRO A 14 48.38 -17.55 47.98
C PRO A 14 47.54 -18.75 47.49
N ALA A 15 46.55 -19.15 48.22
CA ALA A 15 45.58 -20.15 47.83
C ALA A 15 44.72 -19.62 46.68
N VAL A 16 44.84 -20.20 45.49
CA VAL A 16 44.00 -19.92 44.34
C VAL A 16 42.71 -20.73 44.53
N THR A 17 41.60 -20.05 44.83
CA THR A 17 40.27 -20.67 44.80
C THR A 17 39.79 -20.77 43.36
N PRO A 18 39.29 -21.92 42.91
CA PRO A 18 38.70 -22.03 41.57
C PRO A 18 37.36 -21.29 41.54
N VAL A 19 37.27 -20.25 40.71
CA VAL A 19 36.00 -19.60 40.39
C VAL A 19 35.21 -20.56 39.48
N LEU A 20 34.14 -21.14 40.02
CA LEU A 20 33.18 -21.89 39.21
C LEU A 20 32.46 -20.90 38.28
N SER A 21 32.87 -20.89 37.00
CA SER A 21 32.16 -20.18 35.96
C SER A 21 30.82 -20.89 35.72
N HIS A 22 29.71 -20.25 36.10
CA HIS A 22 28.37 -20.69 35.71
C HIS A 22 28.21 -20.43 34.19
N PRO A 23 27.69 -21.38 33.42
CA PRO A 23 27.34 -21.13 32.03
C PRO A 23 26.23 -20.08 31.99
N GLN A 24 26.53 -18.90 31.46
CA GLN A 24 25.51 -17.88 31.18
C GLN A 24 24.63 -18.39 30.05
N THR A 25 23.37 -18.61 30.34
CA THR A 25 22.35 -18.87 29.32
C THR A 25 22.30 -17.63 28.40
N PRO A 26 22.41 -17.81 27.06
CA PRO A 26 22.35 -16.67 26.14
C PRO A 26 20.98 -15.98 26.29
N THR A 27 21.02 -14.69 26.61
CA THR A 27 19.82 -13.84 26.60
C THR A 27 19.26 -13.83 25.18
N PRO A 28 17.96 -14.14 25.00
CA PRO A 28 17.37 -14.12 23.66
C PRO A 28 17.48 -12.71 23.09
N THR A 29 18.12 -12.60 21.92
CA THR A 29 18.17 -11.36 21.15
C THR A 29 16.74 -10.92 20.84
N PRO A 30 16.32 -9.68 21.14
CA PRO A 30 14.97 -9.25 20.80
C PRO A 30 14.76 -9.32 19.30
N THR A 31 13.79 -10.14 18.88
CA THR A 31 13.34 -10.19 17.50
C THR A 31 12.88 -8.80 17.10
N PRO A 32 13.33 -8.25 15.95
CA PRO A 32 12.86 -6.95 15.49
C PRO A 32 11.33 -6.99 15.40
N ALA A 33 10.66 -6.11 16.12
CA ALA A 33 9.22 -5.97 16.04
C ALA A 33 8.86 -5.64 14.59
N LYS A 34 7.99 -6.47 13.97
CA LYS A 34 7.42 -6.19 12.66
C LYS A 34 6.77 -4.80 12.74
N PRO A 35 7.01 -3.89 11.77
CA PRO A 35 6.37 -2.59 11.76
C PRO A 35 4.86 -2.77 11.96
N GLN A 36 4.32 -2.19 13.02
CA GLN A 36 2.89 -2.23 13.29
C GLN A 36 2.24 -1.37 12.22
N ALA A 37 1.44 -2.00 11.35
CA ALA A 37 0.69 -1.28 10.34
C ALA A 37 -0.15 -0.23 11.06
N THR A 38 0.07 1.05 10.75
CA THR A 38 -0.78 2.14 11.22
C THR A 38 -2.21 1.83 10.77
N ALA A 39 -3.15 1.87 11.71
CA ALA A 39 -4.56 1.65 11.39
C ALA A 39 -4.98 2.63 10.28
N SER A 40 -5.68 2.13 9.27
CA SER A 40 -6.23 3.01 8.22
C SER A 40 -7.15 4.06 8.85
N PRO A 41 -7.17 5.30 8.33
CA PRO A 41 -8.10 6.32 8.78
C PRO A 41 -9.55 5.80 8.74
N GLN A 42 -10.40 6.32 9.61
CA GLN A 42 -11.80 5.93 9.64
C GLN A 42 -12.52 6.42 8.37
N ALA A 43 -13.16 5.51 7.65
CA ALA A 43 -13.94 5.85 6.46
C ALA A 43 -15.26 6.55 6.83
N ARG A 44 -15.76 7.39 5.93
CA ARG A 44 -17.11 7.90 5.98
C ARG A 44 -18.06 6.74 5.65
N SER A 45 -19.09 6.53 6.46
CA SER A 45 -20.06 5.42 6.25
C SER A 45 -20.65 5.43 4.84
N GLN A 46 -21.04 6.61 4.36
CA GLN A 46 -21.60 6.81 3.01
C GLN A 46 -20.65 6.48 1.86
N ASP A 47 -19.35 6.38 2.10
CA ASP A 47 -18.38 6.00 1.07
C ASP A 47 -18.20 4.48 0.96
N VAL A 48 -18.69 3.70 1.93
CA VAL A 48 -18.31 2.28 2.07
C VAL A 48 -19.48 1.34 2.39
N ASP A 49 -20.70 1.83 2.41
CA ASP A 49 -21.91 1.06 2.73
C ASP A 49 -22.42 0.22 1.55
N SER A 50 -21.99 0.53 0.31
CA SER A 50 -22.30 -0.25 -0.88
C SER A 50 -21.12 -0.35 -1.85
N MET A 51 -21.20 -1.27 -2.82
CA MET A 51 -20.18 -1.40 -3.88
C MET A 51 -20.15 -0.17 -4.77
N GLU A 52 -21.30 0.38 -5.08
CA GLU A 52 -21.47 1.59 -5.89
C GLU A 52 -20.82 2.78 -5.19
N HIS A 53 -21.06 2.93 -3.89
CA HIS A 53 -20.53 4.05 -3.12
C HIS A 53 -19.03 3.99 -2.96
N ILE A 54 -18.41 2.82 -2.70
CA ILE A 54 -16.96 2.74 -2.57
C ILE A 54 -16.25 3.00 -3.89
N ILE A 55 -16.81 2.54 -5.03
CA ILE A 55 -16.26 2.85 -6.35
C ILE A 55 -16.38 4.35 -6.64
N ALA A 56 -17.55 4.94 -6.41
CA ALA A 56 -17.74 6.38 -6.57
C ALA A 56 -16.79 7.20 -5.69
N ALA A 57 -16.57 6.78 -4.44
CA ALA A 57 -15.65 7.43 -3.51
C ALA A 57 -14.18 7.37 -4.00
N VAL A 58 -13.76 6.25 -4.60
CA VAL A 58 -12.41 6.14 -5.19
C VAL A 58 -12.22 7.15 -6.33
N TYR A 59 -13.18 7.25 -7.26
CA TYR A 59 -13.11 8.21 -8.35
C TYR A 59 -13.18 9.67 -7.87
N ASP A 60 -14.07 9.95 -6.90
CA ASP A 60 -14.26 11.30 -6.38
C ASP A 60 -13.02 11.81 -5.65
N VAL A 61 -12.41 10.98 -4.79
CA VAL A 61 -11.30 11.42 -3.92
C VAL A 61 -10.02 11.78 -4.69
N ILE A 62 -9.80 11.17 -5.87
CA ILE A 62 -8.65 11.48 -6.73
C ILE A 62 -8.95 12.62 -7.72
N SER A 63 -10.22 12.99 -7.89
CA SER A 63 -10.66 13.99 -8.85
C SER A 63 -10.58 15.41 -8.30
N GLY A 64 -10.20 16.37 -9.15
CA GLY A 64 -10.16 17.78 -8.78
C GLY A 64 -9.29 18.65 -9.70
N PRO A 65 -9.36 19.97 -9.59
CA PRO A 65 -8.52 20.87 -10.37
C PRO A 65 -7.04 20.77 -9.99
N ALA A 66 -6.18 21.30 -10.86
CA ALA A 66 -4.73 21.38 -10.60
C ALA A 66 -4.45 22.12 -9.31
N GLY A 67 -3.47 21.65 -8.52
CA GLY A 67 -3.05 22.25 -7.26
C GLY A 67 -4.03 22.13 -6.10
N SER A 68 -5.24 21.62 -6.32
CA SER A 68 -6.18 21.37 -5.22
C SER A 68 -5.75 20.16 -4.41
N PRO A 69 -5.64 20.29 -3.08
CA PRO A 69 -5.30 19.16 -2.22
C PRO A 69 -6.38 18.07 -2.32
N ARG A 70 -5.93 16.83 -2.43
CA ARG A 70 -6.80 15.63 -2.35
C ARG A 70 -6.93 15.20 -0.89
N ASP A 71 -8.07 14.67 -0.53
CA ASP A 71 -8.31 14.07 0.80
C ASP A 71 -7.66 12.68 0.88
N TRP A 72 -6.33 12.67 1.09
CA TRP A 72 -5.56 11.43 1.10
C TRP A 72 -5.90 10.52 2.29
N ASP A 73 -6.40 11.06 3.39
CA ASP A 73 -6.86 10.23 4.51
C ASP A 73 -8.17 9.52 4.15
N ARG A 74 -9.10 10.21 3.48
CA ARG A 74 -10.28 9.59 2.88
C ARG A 74 -9.89 8.52 1.87
N PHE A 75 -8.90 8.79 0.99
CA PHE A 75 -8.40 7.80 0.05
C PHE A 75 -7.89 6.55 0.78
N ARG A 76 -6.98 6.69 1.75
CA ARG A 76 -6.45 5.57 2.54
C ARG A 76 -7.55 4.75 3.20
N SER A 77 -8.60 5.43 3.69
CA SER A 77 -9.70 4.79 4.39
C SER A 77 -10.54 3.82 3.54
N LEU A 78 -10.46 3.92 2.22
CA LEU A 78 -11.18 3.04 1.30
C LEU A 78 -10.47 1.68 1.10
N PHE A 79 -9.19 1.58 1.41
CA PHE A 79 -8.36 0.43 1.08
C PHE A 79 -8.16 -0.52 2.26
N TYR A 80 -8.30 -1.82 1.98
CA TYR A 80 -7.99 -2.87 2.95
C TYR A 80 -6.49 -2.88 3.26
N ASN A 81 -6.13 -3.33 4.47
CA ASN A 81 -4.72 -3.45 4.84
C ASN A 81 -4.00 -4.42 3.89
N GLY A 82 -2.93 -3.97 3.27
CA GLY A 82 -2.19 -4.73 2.28
C GLY A 82 -2.73 -4.61 0.84
N ALA A 83 -3.72 -3.74 0.60
CA ALA A 83 -4.24 -3.47 -0.74
C ALA A 83 -3.16 -3.08 -1.74
N ARG A 84 -3.43 -3.35 -3.03
CA ARG A 84 -2.52 -3.03 -4.13
C ARG A 84 -3.23 -2.27 -5.23
N LEU A 85 -2.53 -1.25 -5.73
CA LEU A 85 -2.88 -0.55 -6.96
C LEU A 85 -1.87 -0.96 -8.04
N ILE A 86 -2.36 -1.50 -9.15
CA ILE A 86 -1.51 -2.18 -10.13
C ILE A 86 -1.75 -1.57 -11.52
N PRO A 87 -1.06 -0.46 -11.87
CA PRO A 87 -1.06 0.04 -13.23
C PRO A 87 -0.37 -0.94 -14.17
N THR A 88 -0.98 -1.18 -15.33
CA THR A 88 -0.27 -1.80 -16.44
C THR A 88 0.06 -0.77 -17.49
N ARG A 89 1.12 -1.02 -18.21
CA ARG A 89 1.51 -0.23 -19.36
C ARG A 89 2.38 -1.04 -20.30
N ARG A 90 2.32 -0.71 -21.56
CA ARG A 90 3.27 -1.19 -22.56
C ARG A 90 4.46 -0.24 -22.65
N GLY A 91 5.66 -0.78 -22.52
CA GLY A 91 6.90 -0.04 -22.74
C GLY A 91 7.18 0.21 -24.22
N GLN A 92 8.13 1.09 -24.51
CA GLN A 92 8.55 1.37 -25.89
C GLN A 92 9.14 0.14 -26.61
N ASP A 93 9.66 -0.82 -25.84
CA ASP A 93 10.14 -2.11 -26.33
C ASP A 93 9.01 -3.13 -26.57
N GLY A 94 7.76 -2.73 -26.45
CA GLY A 94 6.56 -3.57 -26.60
C GLY A 94 6.26 -4.48 -25.41
N LYS A 95 7.12 -4.52 -24.38
CA LYS A 95 6.88 -5.34 -23.19
C LYS A 95 5.83 -4.71 -22.30
N VAL A 96 4.94 -5.54 -21.80
CA VAL A 96 3.95 -5.12 -20.79
C VAL A 96 4.56 -5.26 -19.41
N VAL A 97 4.40 -4.22 -18.59
CA VAL A 97 4.80 -4.19 -17.19
C VAL A 97 3.61 -3.88 -16.31
N ALA A 98 3.54 -4.55 -15.15
CA ALA A 98 2.58 -4.30 -14.09
C ALA A 98 3.36 -4.03 -12.79
N ASN A 99 3.10 -2.92 -12.15
CA ASN A 99 3.87 -2.47 -10.98
C ASN A 99 2.92 -2.25 -9.80
N GLY A 100 2.76 -3.27 -8.97
CA GLY A 100 1.92 -3.19 -7.78
C GLY A 100 2.51 -2.25 -6.72
N VAL A 101 1.74 -1.26 -6.31
CA VAL A 101 2.09 -0.29 -5.27
C VAL A 101 1.04 -0.29 -4.15
N SER A 102 1.44 0.12 -2.97
CA SER A 102 0.52 0.42 -1.87
C SER A 102 -0.26 1.72 -2.13
N PRO A 103 -1.37 1.99 -1.39
CA PRO A 103 -2.04 3.29 -1.45
C PRO A 103 -1.11 4.47 -1.17
N ASP A 104 -0.17 4.36 -0.22
CA ASP A 104 0.78 5.45 0.07
C ASP A 104 1.81 5.66 -1.04
N GLU A 105 2.30 4.60 -1.65
CA GLU A 105 3.18 4.71 -2.81
C GLU A 105 2.46 5.29 -4.04
N TYR A 106 1.16 4.98 -4.20
CA TYR A 106 0.32 5.61 -5.23
C TYR A 106 0.21 7.13 -4.98
N ILE A 107 -0.13 7.54 -3.76
CA ILE A 107 -0.21 8.96 -3.37
C ILE A 107 1.10 9.67 -3.71
N ALA A 108 2.24 9.12 -3.28
CA ALA A 108 3.55 9.73 -3.52
C ALA A 108 3.88 9.90 -5.01
N ARG A 109 3.41 8.97 -5.86
CA ARG A 109 3.62 9.02 -7.32
C ARG A 109 2.63 9.95 -8.03
N ALA A 110 1.37 10.00 -7.58
CA ALA A 110 0.31 10.74 -8.23
C ALA A 110 0.28 12.22 -7.83
N GLN A 111 0.67 12.56 -6.61
CA GLN A 111 0.60 13.92 -6.09
C GLN A 111 1.32 14.94 -6.97
N PRO A 112 2.57 14.73 -7.46
CA PRO A 112 3.24 15.71 -8.32
C PRO A 112 2.52 15.98 -9.64
N PHE A 113 1.76 15.01 -10.15
CA PHE A 113 0.91 15.19 -11.32
C PHE A 113 -0.32 16.06 -10.97
N PHE A 114 -1.03 15.77 -9.88
CA PHE A 114 -2.21 16.49 -9.45
C PHE A 114 -1.92 17.94 -9.02
N GLU A 115 -0.68 18.24 -8.64
CA GLU A 115 -0.24 19.61 -8.36
C GLU A 115 -0.16 20.47 -9.63
N LYS A 116 0.11 19.84 -10.78
CA LYS A 116 0.32 20.52 -12.06
C LYS A 116 -0.89 20.46 -12.98
N GLU A 117 -1.61 19.35 -12.93
CA GLU A 117 -2.68 19.04 -13.88
C GLU A 117 -4.00 18.78 -13.14
N GLY A 118 -5.09 19.29 -13.71
CA GLY A 118 -6.41 18.86 -13.30
C GLY A 118 -6.63 17.40 -13.69
N PHE A 119 -7.30 16.68 -12.82
CA PHE A 119 -7.62 15.26 -13.03
C PHE A 119 -9.04 14.98 -12.54
N PHE A 120 -9.90 14.60 -13.45
CA PHE A 120 -11.29 14.23 -13.18
C PHE A 120 -11.54 12.87 -13.83
N GLU A 121 -11.69 11.84 -13.02
CA GLU A 121 -11.98 10.49 -13.48
C GLU A 121 -13.39 10.10 -13.06
N SER A 122 -14.10 9.46 -13.98
CA SER A 122 -15.46 9.00 -13.74
C SER A 122 -15.72 7.67 -14.44
N PRO A 123 -16.56 6.81 -13.85
CA PRO A 123 -16.98 5.58 -14.53
C PRO A 123 -17.91 5.90 -15.70
N VAL A 124 -17.73 5.17 -16.78
CA VAL A 124 -18.64 5.13 -17.95
C VAL A 124 -19.65 3.99 -17.78
N ALA A 125 -19.13 2.82 -17.37
CA ALA A 125 -19.93 1.62 -17.13
C ALA A 125 -19.25 0.77 -16.05
N ASN A 126 -20.09 0.07 -15.27
CA ASN A 126 -19.64 -0.88 -14.26
C ASN A 126 -20.30 -2.24 -14.49
N ARG A 127 -19.50 -3.29 -14.61
CA ARG A 127 -19.97 -4.67 -14.62
C ARG A 127 -19.55 -5.35 -13.33
N VAL A 128 -20.52 -5.78 -12.54
CA VAL A 128 -20.31 -6.34 -11.21
C VAL A 128 -20.59 -7.84 -11.25
N GLU A 129 -19.65 -8.61 -10.72
CA GLU A 129 -19.83 -10.02 -10.36
C GLU A 129 -19.53 -10.17 -8.87
N SER A 130 -20.44 -10.74 -8.12
CA SER A 130 -20.28 -10.86 -6.66
C SER A 130 -20.77 -12.19 -6.15
N TRP A 131 -20.16 -12.64 -5.07
CA TRP A 131 -20.62 -13.78 -4.29
C TRP A 131 -20.28 -13.57 -2.82
N ASP A 132 -21.29 -13.60 -1.94
CA ASP A 132 -21.19 -13.39 -0.50
C ASP A 132 -20.41 -12.10 -0.18
N ARG A 133 -19.16 -12.23 0.25
CA ARG A 133 -18.32 -11.13 0.74
C ARG A 133 -17.32 -10.61 -0.30
N ILE A 134 -17.28 -11.18 -1.47
CA ILE A 134 -16.34 -10.77 -2.50
C ILE A 134 -17.08 -10.25 -3.73
N ALA A 135 -16.50 -9.21 -4.33
CA ALA A 135 -16.98 -8.70 -5.61
C ALA A 135 -15.82 -8.33 -6.53
N HIS A 136 -16.07 -8.53 -7.81
CA HIS A 136 -15.23 -8.05 -8.89
C HIS A 136 -16.01 -7.03 -9.72
N VAL A 137 -15.40 -5.89 -9.99
CA VAL A 137 -16.01 -4.85 -10.82
C VAL A 137 -15.08 -4.45 -11.94
N TRP A 138 -15.52 -4.66 -13.18
CA TRP A 138 -14.95 -4.04 -14.36
C TRP A 138 -15.55 -2.66 -14.53
N SER A 139 -14.80 -1.63 -14.18
CA SER A 139 -15.22 -0.24 -14.25
C SER A 139 -14.50 0.44 -15.41
N THR A 140 -15.22 0.66 -16.50
CA THR A 140 -14.71 1.47 -17.62
C THR A 140 -14.67 2.92 -17.19
N TYR A 141 -13.54 3.58 -17.34
CA TYR A 141 -13.34 4.96 -16.91
C TYR A 141 -12.97 5.90 -18.04
N GLU A 142 -13.21 7.17 -17.81
CA GLU A 142 -12.69 8.29 -18.61
C GLU A 142 -12.05 9.33 -17.70
N SER A 143 -10.85 9.80 -18.09
CA SER A 143 -10.10 10.84 -17.37
C SER A 143 -10.03 12.13 -18.19
N ARG A 144 -10.25 13.27 -17.53
CA ARG A 144 -10.26 14.62 -18.13
C ARG A 144 -9.43 15.59 -17.30
N HIS A 145 -8.87 16.64 -17.91
CA HIS A 145 -8.19 17.70 -17.17
C HIS A 145 -9.18 18.66 -16.51
N ALA A 146 -10.35 18.89 -17.10
CA ALA A 146 -11.43 19.65 -16.49
C ALA A 146 -12.80 19.02 -16.77
N LYS A 147 -13.79 19.37 -15.92
CA LYS A 147 -15.17 18.90 -16.12
C LYS A 147 -15.71 19.41 -17.45
N GLY A 148 -16.35 18.51 -18.22
CA GLY A 148 -16.94 18.83 -19.52
C GLY A 148 -15.97 18.80 -20.69
N GLU A 149 -14.67 18.64 -20.49
CA GLU A 149 -13.71 18.43 -21.56
C GLU A 149 -13.81 17.02 -22.16
N LYS A 150 -13.22 16.86 -23.35
CA LYS A 150 -13.03 15.53 -23.93
C LYS A 150 -12.06 14.72 -23.08
N PRO A 151 -12.28 13.42 -22.90
CA PRO A 151 -11.32 12.59 -22.19
C PRO A 151 -9.97 12.58 -22.88
N PHE A 152 -8.90 12.69 -22.11
CA PHE A 152 -7.54 12.49 -22.58
C PHE A 152 -7.09 11.02 -22.43
N ALA A 153 -7.74 10.27 -21.55
CA ALA A 153 -7.50 8.85 -21.34
C ALA A 153 -8.80 8.11 -21.04
N ARG A 154 -8.84 6.85 -21.46
CA ARG A 154 -9.90 5.88 -21.14
C ARG A 154 -9.24 4.55 -20.82
N GLY A 155 -9.96 3.69 -20.13
CA GLY A 155 -9.47 2.34 -19.82
C GLY A 155 -10.45 1.56 -18.95
N ILE A 156 -9.96 0.48 -18.38
CA ILE A 156 -10.73 -0.34 -17.46
C ILE A 156 -9.97 -0.49 -16.15
N ASN A 157 -10.63 -0.17 -15.04
CA ASN A 157 -10.23 -0.51 -13.69
C ASN A 157 -10.90 -1.85 -13.30
N SER A 158 -10.10 -2.85 -12.95
CA SER A 158 -10.54 -4.09 -12.34
C SER A 158 -10.45 -3.94 -10.82
N PHE A 159 -11.59 -3.73 -10.17
CA PHE A 159 -11.67 -3.67 -8.72
C PHE A 159 -11.89 -5.05 -8.14
N GLN A 160 -11.18 -5.39 -7.08
CA GLN A 160 -11.51 -6.49 -6.18
C GLN A 160 -11.97 -5.89 -4.85
N LEU A 161 -13.20 -6.23 -4.43
CA LEU A 161 -13.83 -5.69 -3.24
C LEU A 161 -14.07 -6.80 -2.21
N LEU A 162 -14.01 -6.44 -0.94
CA LEU A 162 -14.30 -7.28 0.21
C LEU A 162 -15.36 -6.61 1.10
N PHE A 163 -16.39 -7.34 1.47
CA PHE A 163 -17.31 -6.97 2.55
C PHE A 163 -16.88 -7.67 3.84
N ASP A 164 -16.53 -6.92 4.89
CA ASP A 164 -16.04 -7.48 6.15
C ASP A 164 -17.15 -7.82 7.16
N GLY A 165 -18.40 -7.62 6.77
CA GLY A 165 -19.57 -7.76 7.62
C GLY A 165 -20.14 -6.41 8.11
N SER A 166 -19.37 -5.32 7.93
CA SER A 166 -19.77 -3.96 8.33
C SER A 166 -19.66 -2.95 7.18
N ARG A 167 -18.70 -3.14 6.27
CA ARG A 167 -18.43 -2.21 5.18
C ARG A 167 -17.70 -2.90 4.01
N TRP A 168 -17.72 -2.22 2.87
CA TRP A 168 -16.89 -2.58 1.71
C TRP A 168 -15.47 -2.00 1.82
N TRP A 169 -14.53 -2.73 1.24
CA TRP A 169 -13.11 -2.38 1.15
C TRP A 169 -12.60 -2.63 -0.26
N VAL A 170 -11.72 -1.77 -0.74
CA VAL A 170 -10.92 -2.05 -1.95
C VAL A 170 -9.72 -2.89 -1.56
N VAL A 171 -9.61 -4.10 -2.13
CA VAL A 171 -8.46 -5.00 -1.95
C VAL A 171 -7.43 -4.78 -3.03
N THR A 172 -7.89 -4.59 -4.27
CA THR A 172 -7.01 -4.35 -5.41
C THR A 172 -7.72 -3.49 -6.44
N ILE A 173 -6.98 -2.57 -7.04
CA ILE A 173 -7.33 -1.93 -8.30
C ILE A 173 -6.23 -2.27 -9.30
N TYR A 174 -6.60 -2.94 -10.38
CA TYR A 174 -5.71 -3.33 -11.46
C TYR A 174 -6.26 -2.73 -12.75
N TRP A 175 -5.45 -1.96 -13.48
CA TRP A 175 -6.00 -1.23 -14.63
C TRP A 175 -5.08 -1.19 -15.83
N GLU A 176 -5.71 -1.04 -16.98
CA GLU A 176 -5.07 -0.80 -18.26
C GLU A 176 -5.76 0.33 -19.02
N GLY A 177 -4.97 1.20 -19.60
CA GLY A 177 -5.46 2.26 -20.48
C GLY A 177 -5.75 1.75 -21.88
N GLU A 178 -6.74 2.36 -22.53
CA GLU A 178 -7.03 2.13 -23.95
C GLU A 178 -5.86 2.59 -24.81
N GLU A 179 -5.48 1.77 -25.79
CA GLU A 179 -4.50 2.10 -26.83
C GLU A 179 -5.18 2.05 -28.20
N ALA A 180 -4.71 2.83 -29.17
CA ALA A 180 -5.28 2.83 -30.51
C ALA A 180 -5.29 1.43 -31.17
N ALA A 181 -4.30 0.59 -30.85
CA ALA A 181 -4.23 -0.79 -31.32
C ALA A 181 -5.12 -1.76 -30.52
N HIS A 182 -5.60 -1.34 -29.36
CA HIS A 182 -6.40 -2.15 -28.44
C HIS A 182 -7.56 -1.31 -27.88
N PRO A 183 -8.59 -1.00 -28.70
CA PRO A 183 -9.73 -0.20 -28.30
C PRO A 183 -10.60 -0.95 -27.27
N LEU A 184 -11.32 -0.20 -26.45
CA LEU A 184 -12.26 -0.75 -25.47
C LEU A 184 -13.37 -1.54 -26.22
N PRO A 185 -13.64 -2.80 -25.82
CA PRO A 185 -14.75 -3.57 -26.41
C PRO A 185 -16.10 -2.92 -26.08
N GLU A 186 -17.01 -2.89 -27.05
CA GLU A 186 -18.36 -2.29 -26.90
C GLU A 186 -19.11 -2.77 -25.67
N LYS A 187 -18.97 -4.07 -25.34
CA LYS A 187 -19.62 -4.67 -24.16
C LYS A 187 -19.24 -4.00 -22.83
N TYR A 188 -18.19 -3.19 -22.79
CA TYR A 188 -17.74 -2.47 -21.60
C TYR A 188 -18.04 -0.96 -21.66
N LEU A 189 -18.73 -0.49 -22.69
CA LEU A 189 -19.09 0.93 -22.85
C LEU A 189 -20.52 1.25 -22.38
N SER A 190 -21.29 0.24 -21.95
CA SER A 190 -22.64 0.38 -21.40
C SER A 190 -22.85 -0.60 -20.25
N ASN A 191 -23.74 -0.22 -19.33
CA ASN A 191 -24.20 -1.09 -18.24
C ASN A 191 -25.15 -2.17 -18.77
#